data_55ee4e5a097c000e5e98d3331568a804
#
_entry.id   55ee4e5a097c000e5e98d3331568a804
#
_cell.length_a   1.000
_cell.length_b   1.000
_cell.length_c   1.000
_cell.angle_alpha   90.00
_cell.angle_beta   90.00
_cell.angle_gamma   90.00
#
_symmetry.space_group_name_H-M   'P 1'
#
loop_
_entity.id
_entity.type
_entity.pdbx_description
1 polymer ?
#
loop_
_entity_poly.entity_id
_entity_poly.type
_entity_poly.pdbx_seq_one_letter_code
_entity_poly.pdbx_strand_id
1 'polypeptide(L)'
;MTPTDRIRTRLVRNQVRLVHEHLEAMQRDVHGLEYPRWKLEVDGLWKRIFQQIEQMSDGPQQSSLQAIREPWTMYLTYYVATSD
;
A
#
# COMPACT_ATOMS: atom_id res chain seq x y z
N MET A 1 7.18 -5.32 21.36
CA MET A 1 6.35 -5.74 20.21
C MET A 1 5.94 -7.20 20.43
N THR A 2 4.65 -7.48 20.33
CA THR A 2 4.15 -8.85 20.46
C THR A 2 4.50 -9.67 19.22
N PRO A 3 4.48 -11.02 19.30
CA PRO A 3 4.68 -11.86 18.11
C PRO A 3 3.64 -11.56 17.00
N THR A 4 2.40 -11.27 17.37
CA THR A 4 1.35 -10.93 16.41
C THR A 4 1.68 -9.62 15.69
N ASP A 5 2.13 -8.60 16.42
CA ASP A 5 2.54 -7.32 15.83
C ASP A 5 3.71 -7.51 14.86
N ARG A 6 4.65 -8.38 15.22
CA ARG A 6 5.80 -8.66 14.36
C ARG A 6 5.38 -9.29 13.04
N ILE A 7 4.45 -10.22 13.09
CA ILE A 7 3.91 -10.87 11.90
C ILE A 7 3.18 -9.85 11.03
N ARG A 8 2.32 -9.02 11.64
CA ARG A 8 1.58 -7.99 10.91
C ARG A 8 2.50 -6.95 10.28
N THR A 9 3.54 -6.54 10.99
CA THR A 9 4.53 -5.59 10.46
C THR A 9 5.22 -6.16 9.23
N ARG A 10 5.58 -7.45 9.26
CA ARG A 10 6.19 -8.12 8.12
C ARG A 10 5.24 -8.18 6.93
N LEU A 11 3.97 -8.52 7.17
CA LEU A 11 2.95 -8.56 6.12
C LEU A 11 2.77 -7.19 5.47
N VAL A 12 2.67 -6.13 6.28
CA VAL A 12 2.55 -4.76 5.77
C VAL A 12 3.75 -4.40 4.91
N ARG A 13 4.96 -4.71 5.38
CA ARG A 13 6.19 -4.42 4.64
C ARG A 13 6.20 -5.10 3.27
N ASN A 14 5.79 -6.37 3.22
CA ASN A 14 5.73 -7.11 1.97
C ASN A 14 4.66 -6.55 1.04
N GLN A 15 3.51 -6.17 1.57
CA GLN A 15 2.42 -5.60 0.78
C GLN A 15 2.79 -4.21 0.24
N VAL A 16 3.48 -3.39 1.03
CA VAL A 16 3.98 -2.09 0.58
C VAL A 16 4.96 -2.25 -0.58
N ARG A 17 5.83 -3.27 -0.52
CA ARG A 17 6.75 -3.55 -1.63
C ARG A 17 5.98 -3.90 -2.90
N LEU A 18 4.92 -4.70 -2.79
CA LEU A 18 4.09 -5.03 -3.95
C LEU A 18 3.39 -3.79 -4.50
N VAL A 19 2.93 -2.90 -3.62
CA VAL A 19 2.36 -1.62 -4.06
C VAL A 19 3.38 -0.83 -4.88
N HIS A 20 4.61 -0.71 -4.40
CA HIS A 20 5.66 -0.01 -5.13
C HIS A 20 5.89 -0.61 -6.52
N GLU A 21 5.96 -1.91 -6.61
CA GLU A 21 6.16 -2.59 -7.89
C GLU A 21 5.00 -2.31 -8.86
N HIS A 22 3.78 -2.36 -8.37
CA HIS A 22 2.60 -2.07 -9.19
C HIS A 22 2.56 -0.60 -9.62
N LEU A 23 2.88 0.33 -8.72
CA LEU A 23 2.89 1.76 -9.04
C LEU A 23 3.93 2.08 -10.11
N GLU A 24 5.11 1.47 -10.03
CA GLU A 24 6.14 1.63 -11.06
C GLU A 24 5.66 1.12 -12.41
N ALA A 25 5.03 -0.05 -12.44
CA ALA A 25 4.49 -0.61 -13.67
C ALA A 25 3.40 0.27 -14.26
N MET A 26 2.53 0.83 -13.41
CA MET A 26 1.46 1.71 -13.84
C MET A 26 2.01 3.02 -14.43
N GLN A 27 3.09 3.55 -13.87
CA GLN A 27 3.74 4.75 -14.39
C GLN A 27 4.33 4.52 -15.78
N ARG A 28 4.88 3.33 -16.02
CA ARG A 28 5.49 2.99 -17.31
C ARG A 28 4.46 2.77 -18.40
N ASP A 29 3.25 2.37 -18.04
CA ASP A 29 2.25 1.95 -19.03
C ASP A 29 0.86 2.48 -18.65
N VAL A 30 0.75 3.81 -18.54
CA VAL A 30 -0.48 4.49 -18.12
C VAL A 30 -1.65 4.18 -19.03
N HIS A 31 -1.39 3.95 -20.32
CA HIS A 31 -2.42 3.67 -21.31
C HIS A 31 -2.51 2.20 -21.67
N GLY A 32 -1.79 1.34 -20.97
CA GLY A 32 -1.78 -0.09 -21.22
C GLY A 32 -3.06 -0.79 -20.80
N LEU A 33 -3.29 -1.97 -21.37
CA LEU A 33 -4.47 -2.78 -21.07
C LEU A 33 -4.46 -3.31 -19.64
N GLU A 34 -3.27 -3.45 -19.05
CA GLU A 34 -3.13 -3.97 -17.69
C GLU A 34 -3.33 -2.91 -16.61
N TYR A 35 -3.35 -1.63 -16.97
CA TYR A 35 -3.46 -0.55 -16.01
C TYR A 35 -4.70 -0.66 -15.10
N PRO A 36 -5.92 -0.87 -15.62
CA PRO A 36 -7.08 -1.01 -14.74
C PRO A 36 -6.98 -2.19 -13.77
N ARG A 37 -6.37 -3.30 -14.21
CA ARG A 37 -6.18 -4.46 -13.36
C ARG A 37 -5.19 -4.15 -12.24
N TRP A 38 -4.06 -3.53 -12.57
CA TRP A 38 -3.07 -3.14 -11.57
C TRP A 38 -3.66 -2.17 -10.55
N LYS A 39 -4.50 -1.24 -11.00
CA LYS A 39 -5.15 -0.30 -10.09
C LYS A 39 -6.06 -1.03 -9.10
N LEU A 40 -6.83 -2.00 -9.55
CA LEU A 40 -7.66 -2.82 -8.67
C LEU A 40 -6.82 -3.61 -7.67
N GLU A 41 -5.71 -4.17 -8.12
CA GLU A 41 -4.81 -4.91 -7.23
C GLU A 41 -4.20 -3.99 -6.16
N VAL A 42 -3.79 -2.80 -6.55
CA VAL A 42 -3.24 -1.82 -5.60
C VAL A 42 -4.30 -1.38 -4.60
N ASP A 43 -5.52 -1.13 -5.04
CA ASP A 43 -6.62 -0.80 -4.13
C ASP A 43 -6.85 -1.91 -3.10
N GLY A 44 -6.82 -3.16 -3.54
CA GLY A 44 -6.94 -4.31 -2.65
C GLY A 44 -5.77 -4.43 -1.68
N LEU A 45 -4.56 -4.16 -2.14
CA LEU A 45 -3.36 -4.18 -1.28
C LEU A 45 -3.47 -3.12 -0.19
N TRP A 46 -3.88 -1.88 -0.53
CA TRP A 46 -4.06 -0.82 0.45
C TRP A 46 -5.10 -1.19 1.50
N LYS A 47 -6.20 -1.79 1.08
CA LYS A 47 -7.24 -2.25 2.01
C LYS A 47 -6.67 -3.23 3.03
N ARG A 48 -5.87 -4.20 2.57
CA ARG A 48 -5.23 -5.18 3.45
C ARG A 48 -4.19 -4.56 4.36
N ILE A 49 -3.40 -3.62 3.83
CA ILE A 49 -2.39 -2.90 4.61
C ILE A 49 -3.06 -2.19 5.79
N PHE A 50 -4.11 -1.41 5.53
CA PHE A 50 -4.79 -0.68 6.60
C PHE A 50 -5.48 -1.62 7.59
N GLN A 51 -6.02 -2.73 7.14
CA GLN A 51 -6.60 -3.74 8.03
C GLN A 51 -5.56 -4.31 8.99
N GLN A 52 -4.36 -4.59 8.50
CA GLN A 52 -3.28 -5.09 9.36
C GLN A 52 -2.81 -4.03 10.35
N ILE A 53 -2.64 -2.80 9.89
CA ILE A 53 -2.19 -1.70 10.75
C ILE A 53 -3.21 -1.42 11.85
N GLU A 54 -4.49 -1.44 11.52
CA GLU A 54 -5.59 -1.18 12.45
C GLU A 54 -5.57 -2.15 13.64
N GLN A 55 -5.08 -3.37 13.42
CA GLN A 55 -5.05 -4.40 14.46
C GLN A 55 -3.73 -4.45 15.23
N MET A 56 -2.80 -3.55 14.91
CA MET A 56 -1.52 -3.48 15.63
C MET A 56 -1.66 -2.72 16.94
N SER A 57 -0.72 -2.98 17.86
CA SER A 57 -0.55 -2.16 19.07
C SER A 57 -0.10 -0.75 18.69
N ASP A 58 -0.27 0.23 19.59
CA ASP A 58 -0.06 1.65 19.31
C ASP A 58 1.31 1.97 18.70
N GLY A 59 2.38 1.46 19.29
CA GLY A 59 3.73 1.73 18.80
C GLY A 59 3.96 1.24 17.38
N PRO A 60 3.79 -0.06 17.11
CA PRO A 60 3.89 -0.60 15.75
C PRO A 60 2.92 0.04 14.76
N GLN A 61 1.70 0.39 15.22
CA GLN A 61 0.71 1.04 14.38
C GLN A 61 1.24 2.38 13.86
N GLN A 62 1.77 3.21 14.74
CA GLN A 62 2.30 4.53 14.35
C GLN A 62 3.52 4.40 13.45
N SER A 63 4.42 3.47 13.76
CA SER A 63 5.60 3.22 12.92
C SER A 63 5.20 2.77 11.52
N SER A 64 4.19 1.91 11.41
CA SER A 64 3.71 1.42 10.12
C SER A 64 3.01 2.52 9.34
N LEU A 65 2.19 3.34 9.97
CA LEU A 65 1.54 4.48 9.32
C LEU A 65 2.58 5.46 8.76
N GLN A 66 3.64 5.70 9.52
CA GLN A 66 4.72 6.57 9.07
C GLN A 66 5.47 5.95 7.88
N ALA A 67 5.70 4.64 7.92
CA ALA A 67 6.42 3.93 6.86
C ALA A 67 5.65 3.91 5.53
N ILE A 68 4.32 3.89 5.58
CA ILE A 68 3.51 3.86 4.36
C ILE A 68 3.14 5.25 3.85
N ARG A 69 3.51 6.30 4.55
CA ARG A 69 3.09 7.67 4.23
C ARG A 69 3.47 8.10 2.83
N GLU A 70 4.70 7.85 2.42
CA GLU A 70 5.18 8.25 1.09
C GLU A 70 4.48 7.50 -0.04
N PRO A 71 4.46 6.16 -0.06
CA PRO A 71 3.73 5.45 -1.13
C PRO A 71 2.24 5.73 -1.13
N TRP A 72 1.62 5.93 0.02
CA TRP A 72 0.22 6.30 0.11
C TRP A 72 -0.05 7.67 -0.50
N THR A 73 0.79 8.65 -0.18
CA THR A 73 0.67 10.00 -0.74
C THR A 73 0.86 9.97 -2.26
N MET A 74 1.84 9.21 -2.74
CA MET A 74 2.09 9.06 -4.17
C MET A 74 0.89 8.42 -4.87
N TYR A 75 0.31 7.38 -4.28
CA TYR A 75 -0.87 6.73 -4.83
C TYR A 75 -2.05 7.71 -4.93
N LEU A 76 -2.34 8.46 -3.87
CA LEU A 76 -3.42 9.44 -3.89
C LEU A 76 -3.20 10.52 -4.93
N THR A 77 -1.98 11.02 -5.04
CA THR A 77 -1.66 12.12 -5.95
C THR A 77 -1.78 11.69 -7.42
N TYR A 78 -1.22 10.53 -7.76
CA TYR A 78 -1.10 10.14 -9.17
C TYR A 78 -2.25 9.29 -9.68
N TYR A 79 -2.90 8.51 -8.82
CA TYR A 79 -3.85 7.49 -9.27
C TYR A 79 -5.27 7.66 -8.78
N VAL A 80 -5.48 8.43 -7.72
CA VAL A 80 -6.82 8.70 -7.20
C VAL A 80 -7.26 10.12 -7.56
N ALA A 81 -6.43 11.12 -7.25
CA ALA A 81 -6.76 12.52 -7.49
C ALA A 81 -6.92 12.85 -8.98
N THR A 82 -6.26 12.10 -9.86
CA THR A 82 -6.31 12.34 -11.31
C THR A 82 -7.30 11.46 -12.06
N SER A 83 -8.04 10.59 -11.37
CA SER A 83 -8.94 9.64 -12.02
C SER A 83 -10.38 10.15 -12.16
N ASP A 84 -10.59 11.41 -11.89
CA ASP A 84 -11.92 12.04 -12.07
C ASP A 84 -12.13 12.58 -13.49
#